data_446d8e6e89feb3b34fbf257e9b618d01
#
_entry.id   446d8e6e89feb3b34fbf257e9b618d01
#
_cell.length_a   1.000
_cell.length_b   1.000
_cell.length_c   1.000
_cell.angle_alpha   90.00
_cell.angle_beta   90.00
_cell.angle_gamma   90.00
#
_symmetry.space_group_name_H-M   'P 1'
#
loop_
_entity.id
_entity.type
_entity.pdbx_description
1 polymer ?
#
loop_
_entity_poly.entity_id
_entity_poly.type
_entity_poly.pdbx_seq_one_letter_code
_entity_poly.pdbx_strand_id
1 'polypeptide(L)'
;MPDLARHALNIEDLRQMARRRLTRGLFEFIDRGSEDDIALRHNREALQRIKLRSRVLNDTSHRSPATTLFGEPVGMPVVIGPTGPAGFVWFRGETALARAATKARIPFTLASTSNTPMEKILADGGGRQWFQLYVWRDLDASLVAAKRARDAGFEGLVITVDSPVGFNREHTVRNGMTDGINLSSRNALDIFMHPRWLADTIGRYLLADGHVPRFVNIHVPEANPNKVFDYHQRNDALDWDFLRRMREMWPRKLIAKGVLHPEDARKCVECGVDAIVVSNHGANASDAAPAPIDMLPSIVAAVGGRTTIIIDSGFRRGSDILKAIGLGADIVMIGRATLYGVSAAGEAGASRALDILHAELRRTMGVLAVNSLDEITPDHVIVPPDSLMHVIG
;
A
#
# COMPACT_ATOMS: atom_id res chain seq x y z
N MET A 1 -16.42 19.16 -6.40
CA MET A 1 -16.12 17.77 -5.97
C MET A 1 -15.19 17.63 -4.74
N PRO A 2 -14.28 18.56 -4.44
CA PRO A 2 -13.55 18.50 -3.16
C PRO A 2 -14.47 18.48 -1.93
N ASP A 3 -15.66 19.04 -2.06
CA ASP A 3 -16.66 19.13 -0.98
C ASP A 3 -17.29 17.80 -0.60
N LEU A 4 -17.49 16.87 -1.54
CA LEU A 4 -18.11 15.57 -1.26
C LEU A 4 -17.25 14.68 -0.34
N ALA A 5 -15.92 14.70 -0.51
CA ALA A 5 -15.03 13.90 0.34
C ALA A 5 -15.01 14.38 1.80
N ARG A 6 -15.31 15.67 2.06
CA ARG A 6 -15.39 16.22 3.43
C ARG A 6 -16.49 15.56 4.27
N HIS A 7 -17.54 15.04 3.64
CA HIS A 7 -18.64 14.36 4.31
C HIS A 7 -18.34 12.89 4.66
N ALA A 8 -17.26 12.31 4.14
CA ALA A 8 -16.86 10.95 4.53
C ALA A 8 -16.43 10.95 6.00
N LEU A 9 -17.04 10.09 6.81
CA LEU A 9 -16.76 9.94 8.23
C LEU A 9 -15.75 8.85 8.52
N ASN A 10 -15.57 7.93 7.58
CA ASN A 10 -14.68 6.78 7.69
C ASN A 10 -14.20 6.31 6.30
N ILE A 11 -13.29 5.34 6.28
CA ILE A 11 -12.74 4.80 5.03
C ILE A 11 -13.79 4.07 4.19
N GLU A 12 -14.82 3.47 4.81
CA GLU A 12 -15.90 2.80 4.07
C GLU A 12 -16.74 3.80 3.27
N ASP A 13 -16.98 5.00 3.81
CA ASP A 13 -17.68 6.06 3.06
C ASP A 13 -16.92 6.42 1.78
N LEU A 14 -15.59 6.56 1.87
CA LEU A 14 -14.73 6.80 0.70
C LEU A 14 -14.76 5.63 -0.28
N ARG A 15 -14.81 4.39 0.21
CA ARG A 15 -14.96 3.19 -0.62
C ARG A 15 -16.27 3.22 -1.40
N GLN A 16 -17.39 3.57 -0.74
CA GLN A 16 -18.69 3.68 -1.41
C GLN A 16 -18.72 4.83 -2.44
N MET A 17 -18.07 5.96 -2.15
CA MET A 17 -17.91 7.05 -3.11
C MET A 17 -17.10 6.61 -4.33
N ALA A 18 -15.99 5.90 -4.14
CA ALA A 18 -15.19 5.32 -5.20
C ALA A 18 -16.01 4.34 -6.06
N ARG A 19 -16.80 3.46 -5.42
CA ARG A 19 -17.68 2.51 -6.10
C ARG A 19 -18.70 3.19 -7.00
N ARG A 20 -19.28 4.30 -6.56
CA ARG A 20 -20.27 5.06 -7.37
C ARG A 20 -19.65 5.82 -8.53
N ARG A 21 -18.35 6.11 -8.46
CA ARG A 21 -17.64 6.89 -9.47
C ARG A 21 -16.99 6.03 -10.54
N LEU A 22 -16.40 4.90 -10.15
CA LEU A 22 -15.61 4.05 -11.03
C LEU A 22 -16.49 3.04 -11.74
N THR A 23 -16.07 2.64 -12.94
CA THR A 23 -16.63 1.47 -13.61
C THR A 23 -16.47 0.23 -12.73
N ARG A 24 -17.37 -0.73 -12.86
CA ARG A 24 -17.37 -1.96 -12.06
C ARG A 24 -16.02 -2.67 -12.10
N GLY A 25 -15.46 -2.83 -13.30
CA GLY A 25 -14.20 -3.52 -13.48
C GLY A 25 -13.06 -2.84 -12.73
N LEU A 26 -12.95 -1.51 -12.81
CA LEU A 26 -11.92 -0.74 -12.08
C LEU A 26 -12.16 -0.76 -10.58
N PHE A 27 -13.41 -0.66 -10.14
CA PHE A 27 -13.70 -0.74 -8.70
C PHE A 27 -13.34 -2.13 -8.14
N GLU A 28 -13.76 -3.21 -8.79
CA GLU A 28 -13.43 -4.58 -8.36
C GLU A 28 -11.91 -4.81 -8.42
N PHE A 29 -11.20 -4.20 -9.38
CA PHE A 29 -9.76 -4.27 -9.46
C PHE A 29 -9.05 -3.71 -8.22
N ILE A 30 -9.49 -2.59 -7.67
CA ILE A 30 -8.87 -1.99 -6.49
C ILE A 30 -9.42 -2.55 -5.17
N ASP A 31 -10.61 -3.15 -5.18
CA ASP A 31 -11.33 -3.55 -3.98
C ASP A 31 -11.11 -5.01 -3.59
N ARG A 32 -11.09 -5.91 -4.58
CA ARG A 32 -11.01 -7.35 -4.38
C ARG A 32 -9.57 -7.87 -4.25
N GLY A 33 -9.44 -9.09 -3.75
CA GLY A 33 -8.20 -9.86 -3.67
C GLY A 33 -8.08 -10.90 -4.79
N SER A 34 -7.36 -11.98 -4.52
CA SER A 34 -7.31 -13.17 -5.39
C SER A 34 -8.49 -14.10 -5.09
N GLU A 35 -8.84 -14.91 -6.07
CA GLU A 35 -9.76 -16.06 -5.96
C GLU A 35 -11.09 -15.72 -5.26
N ASP A 36 -11.35 -16.31 -4.10
CA ASP A 36 -12.61 -16.20 -3.35
C ASP A 36 -12.64 -15.07 -2.31
N ASP A 37 -11.59 -14.23 -2.23
CA ASP A 37 -11.42 -13.15 -1.25
C ASP A 37 -11.37 -13.65 0.22
N ILE A 38 -10.95 -14.90 0.48
CA ILE A 38 -10.85 -15.47 1.83
C ILE A 38 -9.80 -14.72 2.65
N ALA A 39 -8.56 -14.62 2.14
CA ALA A 39 -7.50 -13.88 2.80
C ALA A 39 -7.83 -12.39 2.93
N LEU A 40 -8.57 -11.80 1.96
CA LEU A 40 -9.02 -10.42 2.04
C LEU A 40 -9.95 -10.18 3.23
N ARG A 41 -10.92 -11.06 3.44
CA ARG A 41 -11.82 -11.01 4.61
C ARG A 41 -11.06 -11.29 5.90
N HIS A 42 -10.20 -12.32 5.89
CA HIS A 42 -9.41 -12.71 7.05
C HIS A 42 -8.49 -11.58 7.54
N ASN A 43 -7.88 -10.80 6.65
CA ASN A 43 -7.09 -9.62 7.02
C ASN A 43 -7.89 -8.62 7.87
N ARG A 44 -9.17 -8.44 7.60
CA ARG A 44 -10.04 -7.56 8.40
C ARG A 44 -10.49 -8.20 9.70
N GLU A 45 -10.87 -9.47 9.65
CA GLU A 45 -11.33 -10.24 10.83
C GLU A 45 -10.22 -10.38 11.87
N ALA A 46 -8.98 -10.66 11.44
CA ALA A 46 -7.82 -10.75 12.32
C ALA A 46 -7.60 -9.42 13.09
N LEU A 47 -7.62 -8.28 12.40
CA LEU A 47 -7.54 -6.97 13.03
C LEU A 47 -8.73 -6.68 13.96
N GLN A 48 -9.95 -7.12 13.63
CA GLN A 48 -11.15 -6.89 14.44
C GLN A 48 -11.19 -7.74 15.71
N ARG A 49 -10.63 -8.95 15.69
CA ARG A 49 -10.52 -9.84 16.86
C ARG A 49 -9.64 -9.24 17.96
N ILE A 50 -8.56 -8.58 17.60
CA ILE A 50 -7.67 -7.92 18.55
C ILE A 50 -8.40 -6.75 19.21
N LYS A 51 -8.28 -6.63 20.54
CA LYS A 51 -8.86 -5.53 21.32
C LYS A 51 -7.77 -4.68 21.94
N LEU A 52 -8.11 -3.44 22.27
CA LEU A 52 -7.25 -2.52 22.99
C LEU A 52 -7.77 -2.34 24.41
N ARG A 53 -6.88 -2.50 25.40
CA ARG A 53 -7.15 -2.32 26.80
C ARG A 53 -6.92 -0.86 27.18
N SER A 54 -7.96 -0.17 27.61
CA SER A 54 -7.88 1.21 28.03
C SER A 54 -7.30 1.36 29.43
N ARG A 55 -6.65 2.51 29.66
CA ARG A 55 -6.36 3.04 31.00
C ARG A 55 -7.16 4.31 31.23
N VAL A 56 -7.22 4.77 32.46
CA VAL A 56 -8.01 5.95 32.85
C VAL A 56 -7.20 6.91 33.73
N LEU A 57 -7.67 8.15 33.85
CA LEU A 57 -7.13 9.17 34.75
C LEU A 57 -5.66 9.56 34.46
N ASN A 58 -5.23 9.44 33.21
CA ASN A 58 -4.00 10.03 32.70
C ASN A 58 -4.32 11.29 31.90
N ASP A 59 -3.53 12.34 32.10
CA ASP A 59 -3.62 13.54 31.26
C ASP A 59 -3.13 13.20 29.85
N THR A 60 -4.04 13.31 28.85
CA THR A 60 -3.75 13.07 27.44
C THR A 60 -3.90 14.33 26.58
N SER A 61 -3.89 15.51 27.20
CA SER A 61 -4.05 16.79 26.50
C SER A 61 -2.95 17.04 25.46
N HIS A 62 -1.74 16.49 25.67
CA HIS A 62 -0.56 16.65 24.81
C HIS A 62 -0.35 15.50 23.82
N ARG A 63 -1.32 14.57 23.67
CA ARG A 63 -1.14 13.38 22.82
C ARG A 63 -0.87 13.73 21.37
N SER A 64 0.13 13.05 20.80
CA SER A 64 0.53 13.19 19.40
C SER A 64 0.83 11.82 18.77
N PRO A 65 0.30 11.52 17.56
CA PRO A 65 0.66 10.31 16.82
C PRO A 65 1.93 10.50 15.98
N ALA A 66 2.63 11.62 16.09
CA ALA A 66 3.90 11.82 15.40
C ALA A 66 4.96 10.88 15.97
N THR A 67 5.83 10.39 15.08
CA THR A 67 6.94 9.50 15.41
C THR A 67 8.12 9.74 14.48
N THR A 68 9.10 8.85 14.46
CA THR A 68 10.24 8.89 13.54
C THR A 68 10.26 7.66 12.65
N LEU A 69 10.76 7.82 11.43
CA LEU A 69 11.01 6.73 10.50
C LEU A 69 12.36 6.94 9.83
N PHE A 70 13.30 6.01 10.06
CA PHE A 70 14.69 6.10 9.62
C PHE A 70 15.42 7.35 10.17
N GLY A 71 15.09 7.75 11.40
CA GLY A 71 15.65 8.94 12.06
C GLY A 71 14.96 10.27 11.70
N GLU A 72 14.05 10.28 10.74
CA GLU A 72 13.35 11.48 10.29
C GLU A 72 11.92 11.55 10.85
N PRO A 73 11.41 12.74 11.23
CA PRO A 73 10.07 12.87 11.79
C PRO A 73 8.99 12.59 10.75
N VAL A 74 7.92 11.90 11.18
CA VAL A 74 6.70 11.67 10.42
C VAL A 74 5.46 12.09 11.21
N GLY A 75 4.44 12.59 10.52
CA GLY A 75 3.23 13.13 11.15
C GLY A 75 2.36 12.09 11.85
N MET A 76 2.49 10.83 11.49
CA MET A 76 1.84 9.66 12.09
C MET A 76 2.56 8.38 11.61
N PRO A 77 2.41 7.22 12.29
CA PRO A 77 3.12 5.98 11.97
C PRO A 77 2.54 5.29 10.72
N VAL A 78 2.50 6.03 9.60
CA VAL A 78 1.87 5.57 8.37
C VAL A 78 2.73 5.91 7.16
N VAL A 79 2.76 5.01 6.18
CA VAL A 79 3.30 5.20 4.83
C VAL A 79 2.21 4.88 3.81
N ILE A 80 2.07 5.65 2.74
CA ILE A 80 1.24 5.24 1.61
C ILE A 80 1.99 4.19 0.79
N GLY A 81 1.44 2.98 0.76
CA GLY A 81 2.01 1.84 0.04
C GLY A 81 1.83 1.94 -1.47
N PRO A 82 2.56 1.09 -2.22
CA PRO A 82 2.49 1.07 -3.67
C PRO A 82 1.13 0.54 -4.14
N THR A 83 0.30 1.42 -4.65
CA THR A 83 -0.99 1.10 -5.22
C THR A 83 -1.00 1.52 -6.69
N GLY A 84 -0.92 0.55 -7.55
CA GLY A 84 -0.92 0.81 -8.99
C GLY A 84 -2.03 0.07 -9.73
N PRO A 85 -2.46 0.60 -10.87
CA PRO A 85 -2.18 1.94 -11.37
C PRO A 85 -3.24 2.96 -10.92
N ALA A 86 -2.85 3.93 -10.09
CA ALA A 86 -3.76 4.95 -9.57
C ALA A 86 -4.21 5.96 -10.66
N GLY A 87 -3.46 6.09 -11.74
CA GLY A 87 -3.81 6.93 -12.88
C GLY A 87 -5.09 6.49 -13.61
N PHE A 88 -5.50 5.22 -13.51
CA PHE A 88 -6.77 4.75 -14.08
C PHE A 88 -7.99 5.15 -13.23
N VAL A 89 -7.81 5.32 -11.93
CA VAL A 89 -8.92 5.71 -11.05
C VAL A 89 -9.09 7.22 -10.94
N TRP A 90 -8.00 7.97 -11.16
CA TRP A 90 -8.01 9.44 -11.18
C TRP A 90 -6.90 9.98 -12.06
N PHE A 91 -7.17 11.06 -12.81
CA PHE A 91 -6.14 11.73 -13.61
C PHE A 91 -4.93 12.12 -12.74
N ARG A 92 -3.75 11.56 -13.06
CA ARG A 92 -2.52 11.71 -12.26
C ARG A 92 -2.71 11.32 -10.79
N GLY A 93 -3.38 10.19 -10.55
CA GLY A 93 -3.73 9.70 -9.21
C GLY A 93 -2.53 9.48 -8.31
N GLU A 94 -1.38 9.06 -8.85
CA GLU A 94 -0.14 8.89 -8.10
C GLU A 94 0.39 10.23 -7.58
N THR A 95 0.34 11.29 -8.39
CA THR A 95 0.71 12.65 -7.96
C THR A 95 -0.22 13.17 -6.85
N ALA A 96 -1.52 12.89 -6.97
CA ALA A 96 -2.49 13.24 -5.95
C ALA A 96 -2.21 12.54 -4.60
N LEU A 97 -1.85 11.25 -4.63
CA LEU A 97 -1.44 10.47 -3.46
C LEU A 97 -0.14 11.02 -2.85
N ALA A 98 0.87 11.32 -3.67
CA ALA A 98 2.15 11.87 -3.24
C ALA A 98 1.98 13.22 -2.53
N ARG A 99 1.16 14.12 -3.09
CA ARG A 99 0.86 15.43 -2.46
C ARG A 99 0.10 15.29 -1.15
N ALA A 100 -0.86 14.37 -1.08
CA ALA A 100 -1.57 14.09 0.16
C ALA A 100 -0.63 13.55 1.25
N ALA A 101 0.31 12.65 0.90
CA ALA A 101 1.34 12.16 1.79
C ALA A 101 2.26 13.28 2.30
N THR A 102 2.70 14.17 1.41
CA THR A 102 3.53 15.34 1.74
C THR A 102 2.83 16.26 2.74
N LYS A 103 1.55 16.56 2.53
CA LYS A 103 0.74 17.35 3.48
C LYS A 103 0.63 16.69 4.84
N ALA A 104 0.48 15.37 4.88
CA ALA A 104 0.42 14.60 6.12
C ALA A 104 1.82 14.34 6.73
N ARG A 105 2.90 14.77 6.08
CA ARG A 105 4.31 14.54 6.46
C ARG A 105 4.62 13.06 6.64
N ILE A 106 4.20 12.23 5.69
CA ILE A 106 4.47 10.79 5.64
C ILE A 106 5.05 10.40 4.27
N PRO A 107 5.80 9.29 4.15
CA PRO A 107 6.29 8.82 2.86
C PRO A 107 5.16 8.32 1.94
N PHE A 108 5.40 8.45 0.62
CA PHE A 108 4.60 7.85 -0.44
C PHE A 108 5.45 6.86 -1.24
N THR A 109 4.88 5.71 -1.57
CA THR A 109 5.54 4.70 -2.41
C THR A 109 4.93 4.65 -3.80
N LEU A 110 5.72 5.01 -4.81
CA LEU A 110 5.34 4.90 -6.22
C LEU A 110 5.48 3.45 -6.68
N ALA A 111 4.42 2.86 -7.23
CA ALA A 111 4.50 1.53 -7.82
C ALA A 111 5.22 1.55 -9.18
N SER A 112 6.02 0.53 -9.48
CA SER A 112 6.64 0.37 -10.80
C SER A 112 5.62 0.29 -11.94
N THR A 113 4.40 -0.19 -11.63
CA THR A 113 3.27 -0.23 -12.56
C THR A 113 2.42 1.06 -12.54
N SER A 114 3.02 2.20 -12.26
CA SER A 114 2.32 3.49 -12.25
C SER A 114 2.21 4.10 -13.66
N ASN A 115 1.24 5.02 -13.80
CA ASN A 115 0.98 5.77 -15.02
C ASN A 115 1.67 7.14 -15.03
N THR A 116 2.36 7.50 -13.96
CA THR A 116 3.10 8.77 -13.83
C THR A 116 4.61 8.47 -13.83
N PRO A 117 5.41 9.16 -14.67
CA PRO A 117 6.86 9.03 -14.65
C PRO A 117 7.43 9.30 -13.26
N MET A 118 8.42 8.51 -12.85
CA MET A 118 9.02 8.62 -11.51
C MET A 118 9.65 10.00 -11.25
N GLU A 119 10.26 10.61 -12.26
CA GLU A 119 10.83 11.95 -12.16
C GLU A 119 9.75 13.02 -11.92
N LYS A 120 8.59 12.83 -12.54
CA LYS A 120 7.45 13.73 -12.36
C LYS A 120 6.85 13.63 -10.97
N ILE A 121 6.87 12.45 -10.35
CA ILE A 121 6.45 12.27 -8.94
C ILE A 121 7.37 13.04 -8.01
N LEU A 122 8.68 12.98 -8.22
CA LEU A 122 9.66 13.73 -7.42
C LEU A 122 9.47 15.25 -7.58
N ALA A 123 9.24 15.72 -8.80
CA ALA A 123 9.03 17.13 -9.08
C ALA A 123 7.71 17.68 -8.53
N ASP A 124 6.61 16.94 -8.72
CA ASP A 124 5.24 17.43 -8.47
C ASP A 124 4.66 16.97 -7.11
N GLY A 125 5.15 15.87 -6.57
CA GLY A 125 4.62 15.25 -5.35
C GLY A 125 5.20 15.83 -4.06
N GLY A 126 6.47 16.20 -4.08
CA GLY A 126 7.22 16.68 -2.91
C GLY A 126 7.42 15.59 -1.83
N GLY A 127 7.99 15.97 -0.69
CA GLY A 127 8.14 15.11 0.48
C GLY A 127 9.03 13.89 0.28
N ARG A 128 8.82 12.86 1.09
CA ARG A 128 9.60 11.63 1.10
C ARG A 128 9.01 10.63 0.11
N GLN A 129 9.77 10.26 -0.91
CA GLN A 129 9.32 9.40 -2.00
C GLN A 129 10.10 8.09 -2.04
N TRP A 130 9.38 6.97 -2.09
CA TRP A 130 9.92 5.63 -2.28
C TRP A 130 9.48 5.08 -3.62
N PHE A 131 10.30 4.22 -4.22
CA PHE A 131 9.97 3.52 -5.45
C PHE A 131 9.81 2.03 -5.18
N GLN A 132 8.67 1.44 -5.57
CA GLN A 132 8.47 0.00 -5.46
C GLN A 132 8.80 -0.68 -6.78
N LEU A 133 9.59 -1.73 -6.70
CA LEU A 133 10.00 -2.56 -7.83
C LEU A 133 9.37 -3.95 -7.71
N TYR A 134 8.66 -4.34 -8.75
CA TYR A 134 8.47 -5.76 -9.07
C TYR A 134 9.68 -6.24 -9.83
N VAL A 135 10.18 -7.42 -9.49
CA VAL A 135 11.29 -8.02 -10.22
C VAL A 135 10.73 -8.80 -11.39
N TRP A 136 11.12 -8.41 -12.58
CA TRP A 136 10.68 -9.00 -13.82
C TRP A 136 11.62 -10.15 -14.23
N ARG A 137 11.15 -11.05 -15.11
CA ARG A 137 11.97 -12.12 -15.68
C ARG A 137 13.19 -11.55 -16.41
N ASP A 138 13.03 -10.43 -17.09
CA ASP A 138 14.12 -9.58 -17.55
C ASP A 138 14.71 -8.82 -16.34
N LEU A 139 15.79 -9.39 -15.78
CA LEU A 139 16.50 -8.79 -14.65
C LEU A 139 17.15 -7.45 -15.02
N ASP A 140 17.64 -7.30 -16.26
CA ASP A 140 18.29 -6.05 -16.69
C ASP A 140 17.27 -4.91 -16.73
N ALA A 141 16.05 -5.13 -17.19
CA ALA A 141 14.97 -4.15 -17.11
C ALA A 141 14.69 -3.72 -15.67
N SER A 142 14.68 -4.67 -14.73
CA SER A 142 14.49 -4.39 -13.30
C SER A 142 15.65 -3.58 -12.71
N LEU A 143 16.89 -3.91 -13.07
CA LEU A 143 18.08 -3.18 -12.64
C LEU A 143 18.13 -1.77 -13.23
N VAL A 144 17.74 -1.60 -14.49
CA VAL A 144 17.64 -0.28 -15.14
C VAL A 144 16.61 0.59 -14.42
N ALA A 145 15.43 0.07 -14.10
CA ALA A 145 14.41 0.80 -13.36
C ALA A 145 14.89 1.22 -11.95
N ALA A 146 15.58 0.32 -11.24
CA ALA A 146 16.13 0.62 -9.93
C ALA A 146 17.26 1.67 -10.00
N LYS A 147 18.16 1.58 -10.98
CA LYS A 147 19.19 2.62 -11.22
C LYS A 147 18.56 3.97 -11.54
N ARG A 148 17.57 4.00 -12.42
CA ARG A 148 16.83 5.21 -12.76
C ARG A 148 16.18 5.85 -11.52
N ALA A 149 15.54 5.05 -10.66
CA ALA A 149 14.97 5.54 -9.40
C ALA A 149 16.04 6.07 -8.44
N ARG A 150 17.20 5.39 -8.35
CA ARG A 150 18.36 5.87 -7.58
C ARG A 150 18.85 7.22 -8.07
N ASP A 151 19.06 7.34 -9.36
CA ASP A 151 19.64 8.53 -10.00
C ASP A 151 18.65 9.71 -9.98
N ALA A 152 17.34 9.42 -10.04
CA ALA A 152 16.28 10.41 -9.85
C ALA A 152 16.19 10.95 -8.41
N GLY A 153 16.69 10.24 -7.41
CA GLY A 153 16.75 10.73 -6.03
C GLY A 153 15.70 10.15 -5.05
N PHE A 154 15.08 9.01 -5.38
CA PHE A 154 14.17 8.34 -4.43
C PHE A 154 14.89 7.96 -3.13
N GLU A 155 14.24 8.20 -1.98
CA GLU A 155 14.77 7.88 -0.65
C GLU A 155 14.82 6.37 -0.40
N GLY A 156 13.77 5.65 -0.78
CA GLY A 156 13.61 4.22 -0.55
C GLY A 156 13.37 3.42 -1.82
N LEU A 157 13.92 2.20 -1.85
CA LEU A 157 13.61 1.18 -2.83
C LEU A 157 12.88 0.03 -2.13
N VAL A 158 11.64 -0.23 -2.54
CA VAL A 158 10.80 -1.31 -2.01
C VAL A 158 10.80 -2.48 -2.98
N ILE A 159 11.52 -3.54 -2.66
CA ILE A 159 11.53 -4.77 -3.46
C ILE A 159 10.35 -5.65 -3.04
N THR A 160 9.47 -5.94 -3.98
CA THR A 160 8.34 -6.84 -3.74
C THR A 160 8.77 -8.27 -4.01
N VAL A 161 8.76 -9.12 -2.96
CA VAL A 161 9.27 -10.49 -3.00
C VAL A 161 8.18 -11.57 -2.97
N ASP A 162 6.93 -11.20 -2.72
CA ASP A 162 5.76 -12.10 -2.62
C ASP A 162 5.01 -12.31 -3.94
N SER A 163 5.62 -11.98 -5.07
CA SER A 163 4.97 -12.04 -6.38
C SER A 163 5.84 -12.75 -7.42
N PRO A 164 6.31 -13.97 -7.17
CA PRO A 164 7.14 -14.71 -8.14
C PRO A 164 6.34 -15.10 -9.38
N VAL A 165 5.02 -15.21 -9.25
CA VAL A 165 4.08 -15.58 -10.33
C VAL A 165 2.96 -14.55 -10.45
N GLY A 166 2.20 -14.61 -11.54
CA GLY A 166 1.01 -13.76 -11.73
C GLY A 166 -0.09 -14.07 -10.71
N PHE A 167 -0.82 -13.04 -10.32
CA PHE A 167 -1.92 -13.17 -9.35
C PHE A 167 -3.16 -13.81 -10.00
N ASN A 168 -3.80 -14.77 -9.32
CA ASN A 168 -5.04 -15.38 -9.79
C ASN A 168 -6.25 -14.48 -9.47
N ARG A 169 -6.44 -13.43 -10.26
CA ARG A 169 -7.51 -12.44 -10.08
C ARG A 169 -8.65 -12.71 -11.07
N GLU A 170 -9.44 -13.75 -10.83
CA GLU A 170 -10.53 -14.19 -11.70
C GLU A 170 -11.54 -13.09 -12.05
N HIS A 171 -11.85 -12.22 -11.10
CA HIS A 171 -12.74 -11.09 -11.33
C HIS A 171 -12.19 -10.10 -12.37
N THR A 172 -10.86 -9.94 -12.48
CA THR A 172 -10.22 -9.14 -13.52
C THR A 172 -10.47 -9.75 -14.90
N VAL A 173 -10.32 -11.07 -15.01
CA VAL A 173 -10.62 -11.84 -16.23
C VAL A 173 -12.11 -11.71 -16.59
N ARG A 174 -13.00 -11.96 -15.62
CA ARG A 174 -14.47 -11.86 -15.83
C ARG A 174 -14.93 -10.45 -16.22
N ASN A 175 -14.19 -9.42 -15.83
CA ASN A 175 -14.45 -8.04 -16.20
C ASN A 175 -13.75 -7.61 -17.50
N GLY A 176 -13.03 -8.52 -18.18
CA GLY A 176 -12.36 -8.23 -19.46
C GLY A 176 -11.21 -7.22 -19.33
N MET A 177 -10.46 -7.28 -18.21
CA MET A 177 -9.38 -6.33 -17.92
C MET A 177 -7.99 -6.98 -17.96
N THR A 178 -7.82 -8.13 -18.61
CA THR A 178 -6.54 -8.86 -18.69
C THR A 178 -5.55 -8.23 -19.66
N ASP A 179 -6.03 -7.79 -20.81
CA ASP A 179 -5.21 -7.26 -21.91
C ASP A 179 -5.55 -5.78 -22.24
N GLY A 180 -5.96 -5.04 -21.23
CA GLY A 180 -6.56 -3.72 -21.38
C GLY A 180 -8.06 -3.76 -21.08
N ILE A 181 -8.76 -2.66 -21.30
CA ILE A 181 -10.22 -2.62 -21.18
C ILE A 181 -10.81 -3.25 -22.47
N ASN A 182 -11.30 -4.47 -22.37
CA ASN A 182 -12.05 -5.06 -23.45
C ASN A 182 -13.39 -4.32 -23.63
N LEU A 183 -13.60 -3.72 -24.79
CA LEU A 183 -14.81 -2.98 -25.15
C LEU A 183 -15.95 -3.93 -25.56
N SER A 184 -16.25 -4.95 -24.76
CA SER A 184 -17.50 -5.70 -24.89
C SER A 184 -18.70 -4.76 -24.72
N SER A 185 -19.87 -5.14 -25.25
CA SER A 185 -21.09 -4.33 -25.11
C SER A 185 -21.42 -4.01 -23.63
N ARG A 186 -21.16 -4.96 -22.73
CA ARG A 186 -21.34 -4.78 -21.30
C ARG A 186 -20.39 -3.73 -20.70
N ASN A 187 -19.10 -3.78 -21.05
CA ASN A 187 -18.11 -2.83 -20.56
C ASN A 187 -18.32 -1.44 -21.16
N ALA A 188 -18.71 -1.37 -22.45
CA ALA A 188 -19.06 -0.11 -23.10
C ALA A 188 -20.26 0.58 -22.42
N LEU A 189 -21.30 -0.20 -22.07
CA LEU A 189 -22.44 0.31 -21.29
C LEU A 189 -22.02 0.79 -19.90
N ASP A 190 -21.20 0.01 -19.19
CA ASP A 190 -20.70 0.39 -17.86
C ASP A 190 -19.86 1.69 -17.92
N ILE A 191 -18.98 1.83 -18.91
CA ILE A 191 -18.23 3.07 -19.15
C ILE A 191 -19.17 4.26 -19.41
N PHE A 192 -20.20 4.06 -20.25
CA PHE A 192 -21.18 5.10 -20.54
C PHE A 192 -21.97 5.54 -19.30
N MET A 193 -22.27 4.62 -18.39
CA MET A 193 -22.94 4.89 -17.12
C MET A 193 -22.06 5.63 -16.10
N HIS A 194 -20.75 5.77 -16.36
CA HIS A 194 -19.80 6.47 -15.50
C HIS A 194 -19.17 7.70 -16.17
N PRO A 195 -20.00 8.67 -16.69
CA PRO A 195 -19.53 9.79 -17.52
C PRO A 195 -18.51 10.69 -16.76
N ARG A 196 -18.64 10.81 -15.45
CA ARG A 196 -17.70 11.60 -14.64
C ARG A 196 -16.31 10.98 -14.61
N TRP A 197 -16.20 9.65 -14.45
CA TRP A 197 -14.91 8.97 -14.53
C TRP A 197 -14.31 9.10 -15.92
N LEU A 198 -15.12 8.92 -16.95
CA LEU A 198 -14.68 9.00 -18.34
C LEU A 198 -14.14 10.40 -18.67
N ALA A 199 -14.86 11.45 -18.31
CA ALA A 199 -14.45 12.85 -18.58
C ALA A 199 -13.27 13.27 -17.71
N ASP A 200 -13.37 13.09 -16.38
CA ASP A 200 -12.41 13.60 -15.40
C ASP A 200 -11.12 12.79 -15.34
N THR A 201 -11.10 11.57 -15.86
CA THR A 201 -9.92 10.71 -15.88
C THR A 201 -9.42 10.51 -17.30
N ILE A 202 -10.14 9.74 -18.12
CA ILE A 202 -9.69 9.37 -19.47
C ILE A 202 -9.65 10.59 -20.40
N GLY A 203 -10.70 11.41 -20.40
CA GLY A 203 -10.78 12.64 -21.21
C GLY A 203 -9.63 13.60 -20.90
N ARG A 204 -9.27 13.75 -19.62
CA ARG A 204 -8.12 14.60 -19.22
C ARG A 204 -6.79 14.03 -19.68
N TYR A 205 -6.59 12.70 -19.69
CA TYR A 205 -5.39 12.11 -20.27
C TYR A 205 -5.30 12.34 -21.77
N LEU A 206 -6.41 12.15 -22.49
CA LEU A 206 -6.46 12.40 -23.94
C LEU A 206 -6.15 13.85 -24.28
N LEU A 207 -6.67 14.80 -23.50
CA LEU A 207 -6.42 16.25 -23.71
C LEU A 207 -5.00 16.67 -23.32
N ALA A 208 -4.44 16.09 -22.23
CA ALA A 208 -3.15 16.54 -21.72
C ALA A 208 -1.96 15.80 -22.36
N ASP A 209 -2.11 14.50 -22.61
CA ASP A 209 -1.02 13.61 -22.99
C ASP A 209 -1.23 12.98 -24.39
N GLY A 210 -2.41 13.16 -25.01
CA GLY A 210 -2.77 12.63 -26.32
C GLY A 210 -3.05 11.11 -26.34
N HIS A 211 -3.04 10.45 -25.18
CA HIS A 211 -3.27 9.01 -25.06
C HIS A 211 -3.94 8.63 -23.73
N VAL A 212 -4.50 7.44 -23.65
CA VAL A 212 -5.00 6.85 -22.39
C VAL A 212 -3.83 6.52 -21.44
N PRO A 213 -4.08 6.41 -20.10
CA PRO A 213 -3.02 6.07 -19.15
C PRO A 213 -2.35 4.73 -19.51
N ARG A 214 -1.03 4.67 -19.41
CA ARG A 214 -0.18 3.50 -19.68
C ARG A 214 0.95 3.41 -18.66
N PHE A 215 1.59 2.25 -18.53
CA PHE A 215 2.78 2.11 -17.68
C PHE A 215 3.97 2.84 -18.29
N VAL A 216 4.73 3.56 -17.46
CA VAL A 216 5.81 4.45 -17.93
C VAL A 216 7.14 4.28 -17.20
N ASN A 217 7.18 3.49 -16.13
CA ASN A 217 8.38 3.38 -15.29
C ASN A 217 9.20 2.10 -15.52
N ILE A 218 8.61 1.10 -16.14
CA ILE A 218 9.34 -0.11 -16.57
C ILE A 218 9.09 -0.29 -18.05
N HIS A 219 10.18 -0.43 -18.78
CA HIS A 219 10.14 -0.80 -20.19
C HIS A 219 10.60 -2.26 -20.29
N VAL A 220 9.67 -3.15 -20.59
CA VAL A 220 9.97 -4.54 -20.91
C VAL A 220 9.83 -4.66 -22.43
N PRO A 221 10.92 -4.95 -23.18
CA PRO A 221 10.92 -4.88 -24.64
C PRO A 221 9.87 -5.76 -25.33
N GLU A 222 9.49 -6.86 -24.70
CA GLU A 222 8.46 -7.79 -25.21
C GLU A 222 7.03 -7.50 -24.67
N ALA A 223 6.91 -6.53 -23.74
CA ALA A 223 5.60 -6.18 -23.20
C ALA A 223 4.80 -5.41 -24.24
N ASN A 224 3.60 -5.88 -24.56
CA ASN A 224 2.66 -5.12 -25.35
C ASN A 224 2.28 -3.84 -24.59
N PRO A 225 2.61 -2.63 -25.07
CA PRO A 225 2.33 -1.38 -24.35
C PRO A 225 0.83 -1.13 -24.17
N ASN A 226 -0.03 -1.86 -24.90
CA ASN A 226 -1.49 -1.82 -24.76
C ASN A 226 -2.02 -2.83 -23.74
N LYS A 227 -1.17 -3.75 -23.25
CA LYS A 227 -1.55 -4.68 -22.16
C LYS A 227 -1.46 -3.96 -20.83
N VAL A 228 -2.59 -3.68 -20.22
CA VAL A 228 -2.68 -2.94 -18.94
C VAL A 228 -2.16 -3.78 -17.78
N PHE A 229 -2.15 -5.12 -17.89
CA PHE A 229 -1.87 -6.02 -16.79
C PHE A 229 -1.13 -7.31 -17.21
N ASP A 230 0.04 -7.20 -17.88
CA ASP A 230 0.83 -8.40 -18.17
C ASP A 230 1.62 -8.86 -16.93
N TYR A 231 0.99 -9.72 -16.13
CA TYR A 231 1.60 -10.34 -14.95
C TYR A 231 2.44 -11.59 -15.27
N HIS A 232 2.46 -12.05 -16.53
CA HIS A 232 3.16 -13.28 -16.94
C HIS A 232 4.68 -13.16 -16.97
N GLN A 233 5.22 -11.94 -16.80
CA GLN A 233 6.64 -11.67 -16.84
C GLN A 233 7.29 -11.53 -15.44
N ARG A 234 6.66 -12.07 -14.40
CA ARG A 234 7.26 -12.12 -13.06
C ARG A 234 8.45 -13.07 -13.04
N ASN A 235 9.40 -12.80 -12.16
CA ASN A 235 10.58 -13.62 -12.00
C ASN A 235 10.35 -14.67 -10.90
N ASP A 236 10.13 -15.91 -11.31
CA ASP A 236 9.99 -17.08 -10.45
C ASP A 236 11.33 -17.69 -10.00
N ALA A 237 12.46 -17.19 -10.54
CA ALA A 237 13.82 -17.53 -10.13
C ALA A 237 14.47 -16.48 -9.21
N LEU A 238 13.66 -15.62 -8.58
CA LEU A 238 14.16 -14.61 -7.64
C LEU A 238 14.71 -15.28 -6.38
N ASP A 239 15.93 -14.94 -5.99
CA ASP A 239 16.65 -15.49 -4.85
C ASP A 239 17.24 -14.44 -3.90
N TRP A 240 17.90 -14.89 -2.85
CA TRP A 240 18.54 -14.02 -1.86
C TRP A 240 19.75 -13.25 -2.41
N ASP A 241 20.44 -13.80 -3.41
CA ASP A 241 21.58 -13.15 -4.05
C ASP A 241 21.14 -11.89 -4.83
N PHE A 242 19.94 -11.94 -5.41
CA PHE A 242 19.35 -10.74 -5.98
C PHE A 242 19.17 -9.63 -4.94
N LEU A 243 18.66 -9.96 -3.75
CA LEU A 243 18.46 -8.95 -2.70
C LEU A 243 19.80 -8.36 -2.21
N ARG A 244 20.86 -9.18 -2.09
CA ARG A 244 22.23 -8.72 -1.77
C ARG A 244 22.76 -7.78 -2.85
N ARG A 245 22.63 -8.15 -4.13
CA ARG A 245 23.02 -7.27 -5.27
C ARG A 245 22.24 -5.95 -5.24
N MET A 246 20.96 -5.97 -4.88
CA MET A 246 20.18 -4.73 -4.75
C MET A 246 20.71 -3.87 -3.59
N ARG A 247 21.13 -4.46 -2.49
CA ARG A 247 21.78 -3.72 -1.38
C ARG A 247 23.08 -3.03 -1.83
N GLU A 248 23.91 -3.72 -2.57
CA GLU A 248 25.16 -3.16 -3.09
C GLU A 248 24.91 -1.97 -4.05
N MET A 249 23.89 -2.09 -4.89
CA MET A 249 23.56 -1.06 -5.87
C MET A 249 22.80 0.13 -5.26
N TRP A 250 22.01 -0.07 -4.19
CA TRP A 250 21.13 0.95 -3.61
C TRP A 250 21.73 1.53 -2.34
N PRO A 251 22.28 2.74 -2.34
CA PRO A 251 23.00 3.31 -1.17
C PRO A 251 22.07 3.89 -0.09
N ARG A 252 20.78 4.05 -0.37
CA ARG A 252 19.78 4.59 0.53
C ARG A 252 18.93 3.49 1.16
N LYS A 253 17.68 3.77 1.53
CA LYS A 253 16.81 2.83 2.25
C LYS A 253 16.33 1.70 1.35
N LEU A 254 16.70 0.47 1.65
CA LEU A 254 16.27 -0.75 0.97
C LEU A 254 15.22 -1.46 1.84
N ILE A 255 14.08 -1.79 1.26
CA ILE A 255 12.92 -2.33 1.95
C ILE A 255 12.46 -3.61 1.25
N ALA A 256 12.36 -4.72 1.98
CA ALA A 256 11.81 -5.98 1.46
C ALA A 256 10.31 -6.07 1.80
N LYS A 257 9.44 -6.19 0.78
CA LYS A 257 7.98 -6.24 0.97
C LYS A 257 7.40 -7.59 0.56
N GLY A 258 6.58 -8.18 1.46
CA GLY A 258 5.92 -9.46 1.22
C GLY A 258 6.43 -10.58 2.12
N VAL A 259 7.00 -10.23 3.26
CA VAL A 259 7.60 -11.19 4.18
C VAL A 259 6.55 -11.65 5.20
N LEU A 260 6.32 -12.98 5.30
CA LEU A 260 5.38 -13.60 6.24
C LEU A 260 6.03 -14.68 7.12
N HIS A 261 7.27 -15.09 6.82
CA HIS A 261 7.97 -16.13 7.55
C HIS A 261 9.10 -15.55 8.40
N PRO A 262 9.23 -15.92 9.70
CA PRO A 262 10.25 -15.35 10.58
C PRO A 262 11.69 -15.65 10.14
N GLU A 263 11.95 -16.80 9.51
CA GLU A 263 13.30 -17.08 8.96
C GLU A 263 13.63 -16.20 7.76
N ASP A 264 12.65 -15.92 6.90
CA ASP A 264 12.85 -14.99 5.78
C ASP A 264 13.10 -13.57 6.28
N ALA A 265 12.44 -13.19 7.39
CA ALA A 265 12.73 -11.92 8.05
C ALA A 265 14.18 -11.85 8.56
N ARG A 266 14.72 -12.93 9.15
CA ARG A 266 16.15 -13.00 9.55
C ARG A 266 17.07 -12.85 8.34
N LYS A 267 16.80 -13.58 7.25
CA LYS A 267 17.58 -13.49 6.00
C LYS A 267 17.53 -12.10 5.36
N CYS A 268 16.38 -11.42 5.42
CA CYS A 268 16.28 -10.03 4.99
C CYS A 268 17.24 -9.13 5.79
N VAL A 269 17.29 -9.29 7.12
CA VAL A 269 18.25 -8.56 7.97
C VAL A 269 19.69 -8.87 7.56
N GLU A 270 20.03 -10.13 7.32
CA GLU A 270 21.37 -10.56 6.86
C GLU A 270 21.73 -9.98 5.48
N CYS A 271 20.75 -9.75 4.62
CA CYS A 271 20.93 -9.05 3.35
C CYS A 271 21.08 -7.52 3.49
N GLY A 272 21.00 -6.99 4.72
CA GLY A 272 21.21 -5.57 5.00
C GLY A 272 20.04 -4.67 4.60
N VAL A 273 18.78 -5.16 4.63
CA VAL A 273 17.63 -4.28 4.40
C VAL A 273 17.42 -3.33 5.59
N ASP A 274 16.98 -2.11 5.29
CA ASP A 274 16.67 -1.09 6.31
C ASP A 274 15.26 -1.27 6.90
N ALA A 275 14.37 -1.98 6.18
CA ALA A 275 13.05 -2.34 6.68
C ALA A 275 12.49 -3.59 6.00
N ILE A 276 11.55 -4.23 6.71
CA ILE A 276 10.74 -5.35 6.23
C ILE A 276 9.29 -4.93 6.26
N VAL A 277 8.53 -5.22 5.19
CA VAL A 277 7.07 -5.08 5.20
C VAL A 277 6.45 -6.45 5.37
N VAL A 278 5.85 -6.69 6.54
CA VAL A 278 5.03 -7.87 6.84
C VAL A 278 3.72 -7.73 6.06
N SER A 279 3.55 -8.58 5.03
CA SER A 279 2.54 -8.33 3.99
C SER A 279 2.11 -9.62 3.30
N ASN A 280 0.80 -9.75 3.03
CA ASN A 280 0.25 -10.70 2.07
C ASN A 280 -0.25 -10.00 0.78
N HIS A 281 0.34 -8.84 0.47
CA HIS A 281 -0.03 -8.02 -0.71
C HIS A 281 -1.50 -7.57 -0.71
N GLY A 282 -2.09 -7.38 0.48
CA GLY A 282 -3.52 -7.07 0.60
C GLY A 282 -4.41 -8.19 0.06
N ALA A 283 -3.97 -9.46 0.20
CA ALA A 283 -4.62 -10.67 -0.31
C ALA A 283 -4.66 -10.75 -1.85
N ASN A 284 -3.66 -10.17 -2.54
CA ASN A 284 -3.54 -10.34 -3.99
C ASN A 284 -2.60 -11.48 -4.38
N ALA A 285 -1.58 -11.79 -3.55
CA ALA A 285 -0.57 -12.80 -3.88
C ALA A 285 -1.12 -14.22 -3.77
N SER A 286 -1.90 -14.51 -2.71
CA SER A 286 -2.53 -15.81 -2.47
C SER A 286 -3.74 -15.66 -1.58
N ASP A 287 -4.83 -16.34 -1.92
CA ASP A 287 -6.05 -16.38 -1.09
C ASP A 287 -5.95 -17.34 0.11
N ALA A 288 -4.90 -18.19 0.13
CA ALA A 288 -4.57 -19.07 1.26
C ALA A 288 -3.54 -18.44 2.24
N ALA A 289 -3.14 -17.19 2.01
CA ALA A 289 -2.15 -16.54 2.87
C ALA A 289 -2.73 -16.14 4.24
N PRO A 290 -1.96 -16.28 5.34
CA PRO A 290 -2.38 -15.80 6.65
C PRO A 290 -2.48 -14.27 6.68
N ALA A 291 -3.21 -13.73 7.65
CA ALA A 291 -3.24 -12.29 7.87
C ALA A 291 -1.88 -11.82 8.41
N PRO A 292 -1.27 -10.77 7.85
CA PRO A 292 0.03 -10.27 8.31
C PRO A 292 0.06 -9.89 9.78
N ILE A 293 -1.05 -9.44 10.35
CA ILE A 293 -1.13 -9.11 11.78
C ILE A 293 -0.96 -10.34 12.67
N ASP A 294 -1.38 -11.53 12.22
CA ASP A 294 -1.20 -12.79 12.95
C ASP A 294 0.26 -13.25 12.91
N MET A 295 1.01 -12.91 11.86
CA MET A 295 2.43 -13.25 11.69
C MET A 295 3.37 -12.25 12.38
N LEU A 296 2.88 -11.06 12.71
CA LEU A 296 3.69 -9.94 13.18
C LEU A 296 4.51 -10.29 14.43
N PRO A 297 3.97 -10.89 15.52
CA PRO A 297 4.76 -11.13 16.73
C PRO A 297 5.95 -12.06 16.51
N SER A 298 5.80 -13.12 15.71
CA SER A 298 6.89 -14.06 15.41
C SER A 298 7.99 -13.40 14.56
N ILE A 299 7.62 -12.50 13.64
CA ILE A 299 8.57 -11.72 12.85
C ILE A 299 9.30 -10.69 13.71
N VAL A 300 8.58 -9.98 14.59
CA VAL A 300 9.18 -9.04 15.56
C VAL A 300 10.23 -9.75 16.42
N ALA A 301 9.89 -10.92 16.96
CA ALA A 301 10.82 -11.73 17.75
C ALA A 301 12.04 -12.19 16.92
N ALA A 302 11.84 -12.60 15.68
CA ALA A 302 12.90 -13.06 14.78
C ALA A 302 13.86 -11.92 14.37
N VAL A 303 13.35 -10.71 14.19
CA VAL A 303 14.13 -9.53 13.81
C VAL A 303 14.89 -8.95 15.01
N GLY A 304 14.29 -8.95 16.20
CA GLY A 304 14.92 -8.53 17.44
C GLY A 304 15.44 -7.08 17.42
N GLY A 305 14.68 -6.15 16.84
CA GLY A 305 15.03 -4.72 16.77
C GLY A 305 16.16 -4.36 15.79
N ARG A 306 16.65 -5.30 14.99
CA ARG A 306 17.78 -5.08 14.06
C ARG A 306 17.42 -4.33 12.78
N THR A 307 16.13 -4.23 12.45
CA THR A 307 15.63 -3.45 11.30
C THR A 307 14.22 -2.96 11.57
N THR A 308 13.77 -1.94 10.83
CA THR A 308 12.42 -1.40 10.94
C THR A 308 11.37 -2.40 10.45
N ILE A 309 10.29 -2.57 11.21
CA ILE A 309 9.17 -3.43 10.86
C ILE A 309 7.98 -2.58 10.43
N ILE A 310 7.64 -2.70 9.17
CA ILE A 310 6.44 -2.12 8.57
C ILE A 310 5.42 -3.26 8.39
N ILE A 311 4.14 -2.97 8.53
CA ILE A 311 3.08 -3.94 8.27
C ILE A 311 2.02 -3.35 7.38
N ASP A 312 1.46 -4.16 6.48
CA ASP A 312 0.31 -3.76 5.67
C ASP A 312 -0.84 -4.78 5.74
N SER A 313 -1.78 -4.64 4.86
CA SER A 313 -2.97 -5.50 4.66
C SER A 313 -4.08 -5.32 5.69
N GLY A 314 -5.20 -4.85 5.20
CA GLY A 314 -6.46 -4.80 5.94
C GLY A 314 -6.72 -3.52 6.74
N PHE A 315 -5.78 -2.63 6.94
CA PHE A 315 -5.91 -1.43 7.78
C PHE A 315 -6.96 -0.44 7.23
N ARG A 316 -7.94 -0.07 8.06
CA ARG A 316 -9.05 0.84 7.72
C ARG A 316 -9.39 1.83 8.83
N ARG A 317 -8.88 1.62 10.04
CA ARG A 317 -9.17 2.43 11.23
C ARG A 317 -7.88 2.86 11.92
N GLY A 318 -7.89 4.01 12.60
CA GLY A 318 -6.78 4.43 13.45
C GLY A 318 -6.47 3.43 14.57
N SER A 319 -7.50 2.77 15.13
CA SER A 319 -7.31 1.70 16.12
C SER A 319 -6.59 0.47 15.54
N ASP A 320 -6.75 0.15 14.25
CA ASP A 320 -6.01 -0.96 13.63
C ASP A 320 -4.50 -0.68 13.66
N ILE A 321 -4.12 0.60 13.44
CA ILE A 321 -2.71 1.04 13.47
C ILE A 321 -2.13 0.85 14.87
N LEU A 322 -2.84 1.27 15.92
CA LEU A 322 -2.36 1.13 17.30
C LEU A 322 -2.23 -0.33 17.75
N LYS A 323 -3.10 -1.22 17.24
CA LYS A 323 -2.94 -2.67 17.46
C LYS A 323 -1.62 -3.20 16.92
N ALA A 324 -1.26 -2.79 15.70
CA ALA A 324 -0.01 -3.21 15.08
C ALA A 324 1.21 -2.64 15.82
N ILE A 325 1.18 -1.37 16.22
CA ILE A 325 2.23 -0.74 17.04
C ILE A 325 2.40 -1.50 18.36
N GLY A 326 1.30 -1.78 19.07
CA GLY A 326 1.32 -2.53 20.32
C GLY A 326 1.82 -3.97 20.18
N LEU A 327 1.77 -4.55 18.98
CA LEU A 327 2.34 -5.86 18.65
C LEU A 327 3.77 -5.79 18.09
N GLY A 328 4.38 -4.61 18.06
CA GLY A 328 5.78 -4.41 17.74
C GLY A 328 6.09 -3.97 16.30
N ALA A 329 5.09 -3.51 15.52
CA ALA A 329 5.36 -2.80 14.28
C ALA A 329 5.78 -1.35 14.57
N ASP A 330 6.74 -0.83 13.81
CA ASP A 330 7.13 0.57 13.88
C ASP A 330 6.18 1.46 13.06
N ILE A 331 5.76 0.99 11.89
CA ILE A 331 5.00 1.76 10.91
C ILE A 331 3.94 0.86 10.24
N VAL A 332 2.83 1.44 9.85
CA VAL A 332 1.80 0.78 9.05
C VAL A 332 1.81 1.33 7.61
N MET A 333 1.87 0.43 6.63
CA MET A 333 1.73 0.79 5.22
C MET A 333 0.27 0.62 4.79
N ILE A 334 -0.35 1.66 4.23
CA ILE A 334 -1.74 1.66 3.80
C ILE A 334 -1.85 1.71 2.28
N GLY A 335 -2.67 0.86 1.70
CA GLY A 335 -2.95 0.84 0.25
C GLY A 335 -4.37 1.32 -0.04
N ARG A 336 -5.33 0.41 0.01
CA ARG A 336 -6.72 0.66 -0.39
C ARG A 336 -7.38 1.86 0.30
N ALA A 337 -7.03 2.18 1.54
CA ALA A 337 -7.64 3.29 2.28
C ALA A 337 -7.46 4.63 1.54
N THR A 338 -6.23 4.95 1.12
CA THR A 338 -5.94 6.17 0.34
C THR A 338 -6.34 6.03 -1.12
N LEU A 339 -6.31 4.80 -1.67
CA LEU A 339 -6.75 4.53 -3.04
C LEU A 339 -8.26 4.77 -3.22
N TYR A 340 -9.09 4.42 -2.24
CA TYR A 340 -10.51 4.80 -2.24
C TYR A 340 -10.68 6.32 -2.19
N GLY A 341 -9.90 6.99 -1.35
CA GLY A 341 -9.91 8.45 -1.26
C GLY A 341 -9.61 9.10 -2.61
N VAL A 342 -8.47 8.75 -3.23
CA VAL A 342 -8.09 9.32 -4.53
C VAL A 342 -9.11 8.97 -5.62
N SER A 343 -9.67 7.76 -5.59
CA SER A 343 -10.72 7.36 -6.53
C SER A 343 -11.99 8.18 -6.38
N ALA A 344 -12.35 8.56 -5.16
CA ALA A 344 -13.55 9.34 -4.87
C ALA A 344 -13.40 10.83 -5.26
N ALA A 345 -12.26 11.47 -4.93
CA ALA A 345 -12.11 12.92 -5.05
C ALA A 345 -10.65 13.39 -5.24
N GLY A 346 -9.78 12.58 -5.85
CA GLY A 346 -8.39 12.97 -6.13
C GLY A 346 -7.60 13.26 -4.86
N GLU A 347 -6.76 14.30 -4.89
CA GLU A 347 -5.91 14.71 -3.75
C GLU A 347 -6.74 15.01 -2.49
N ALA A 348 -7.88 15.70 -2.63
CA ALA A 348 -8.75 16.00 -1.50
C ALA A 348 -9.30 14.72 -0.83
N GLY A 349 -9.66 13.72 -1.62
CA GLY A 349 -10.11 12.42 -1.10
C GLY A 349 -8.99 11.62 -0.44
N ALA A 350 -7.78 11.61 -1.00
CA ALA A 350 -6.61 10.99 -0.40
C ALA A 350 -6.24 11.67 0.93
N SER A 351 -6.21 13.00 0.97
CA SER A 351 -5.99 13.78 2.20
C SER A 351 -7.06 13.46 3.25
N ARG A 352 -8.34 13.38 2.84
CA ARG A 352 -9.43 13.03 3.76
C ARG A 352 -9.26 11.65 4.39
N ALA A 353 -8.80 10.66 3.62
CA ALA A 353 -8.50 9.33 4.16
C ALA A 353 -7.42 9.40 5.26
N LEU A 354 -6.38 10.18 5.04
CA LEU A 354 -5.31 10.40 6.02
C LEU A 354 -5.82 11.16 7.26
N ASP A 355 -6.63 12.20 7.07
CA ASP A 355 -7.24 12.98 8.16
C ASP A 355 -8.13 12.10 9.05
N ILE A 356 -8.93 11.21 8.44
CA ILE A 356 -9.78 10.25 9.16
C ILE A 356 -8.91 9.34 10.04
N LEU A 357 -7.88 8.72 9.45
CA LEU A 357 -6.99 7.83 10.18
C LEU A 357 -6.24 8.56 11.31
N HIS A 358 -5.74 9.76 11.03
CA HIS A 358 -5.08 10.59 12.04
C HIS A 358 -6.00 10.98 13.19
N ALA A 359 -7.24 11.39 12.90
CA ALA A 359 -8.21 11.74 13.93
C ALA A 359 -8.62 10.52 14.78
N GLU A 360 -8.79 9.36 14.15
CA GLU A 360 -9.08 8.10 14.86
C GLU A 360 -7.91 7.63 15.72
N LEU A 361 -6.65 7.78 15.22
CA LEU A 361 -5.43 7.52 16.00
C LEU A 361 -5.43 8.36 17.28
N ARG A 362 -5.52 9.67 17.14
CA ARG A 362 -5.52 10.59 18.29
C ARG A 362 -6.63 10.31 19.27
N ARG A 363 -7.84 9.97 18.78
CA ARG A 363 -8.98 9.61 19.64
C ARG A 363 -8.66 8.34 20.43
N THR A 364 -8.16 7.30 19.77
CA THR A 364 -7.87 6.02 20.42
C THR A 364 -6.70 6.15 21.40
N MET A 365 -5.67 6.93 21.11
CA MET A 365 -4.59 7.26 22.07
C MET A 365 -5.17 7.87 23.35
N GLY A 366 -6.12 8.82 23.23
CA GLY A 366 -6.80 9.39 24.39
C GLY A 366 -7.58 8.36 25.21
N VAL A 367 -8.22 7.38 24.56
CA VAL A 367 -8.93 6.28 25.24
C VAL A 367 -7.94 5.31 25.92
N LEU A 368 -6.78 5.11 25.33
CA LEU A 368 -5.70 4.28 25.92
C LEU A 368 -4.93 5.00 27.02
N ALA A 369 -5.18 6.30 27.21
CA ALA A 369 -4.49 7.16 28.18
C ALA A 369 -2.98 7.29 27.93
N VAL A 370 -2.58 7.39 26.64
CA VAL A 370 -1.19 7.56 26.19
C VAL A 370 -1.01 8.87 25.40
N ASN A 371 0.15 9.51 25.53
CA ASN A 371 0.51 10.75 24.85
C ASN A 371 1.42 10.55 23.65
N SER A 372 2.21 9.48 23.62
CA SER A 372 3.07 9.10 22.50
C SER A 372 2.86 7.65 22.07
N LEU A 373 3.37 7.29 20.91
CA LEU A 373 3.33 5.91 20.43
C LEU A 373 4.27 5.00 21.22
N ASP A 374 5.34 5.55 21.78
CA ASP A 374 6.32 4.81 22.58
C ASP A 374 5.74 4.31 23.93
N GLU A 375 4.64 4.93 24.37
CA GLU A 375 3.92 4.47 25.57
C GLU A 375 3.02 3.25 25.28
N ILE A 376 2.83 2.88 24.01
CA ILE A 376 2.01 1.74 23.62
C ILE A 376 2.85 0.47 23.73
N THR A 377 2.44 -0.42 24.60
CA THR A 377 3.10 -1.69 24.90
C THR A 377 2.16 -2.87 24.62
N PRO A 378 2.67 -4.11 24.56
CA PRO A 378 1.84 -5.30 24.45
C PRO A 378 0.72 -5.41 25.50
N ASP A 379 0.90 -4.80 26.70
CA ASP A 379 -0.15 -4.79 27.74
C ASP A 379 -1.41 -4.03 27.32
N HIS A 380 -1.30 -3.11 26.36
CA HIS A 380 -2.45 -2.42 25.76
C HIS A 380 -3.22 -3.29 24.76
N VAL A 381 -2.69 -4.45 24.37
CA VAL A 381 -3.25 -5.28 23.30
C VAL A 381 -3.77 -6.61 23.87
N ILE A 382 -5.03 -6.92 23.61
CA ILE A 382 -5.64 -8.21 23.97
C ILE A 382 -5.76 -9.03 22.69
N VAL A 383 -4.99 -10.11 22.61
CA VAL A 383 -5.06 -11.11 21.55
C VAL A 383 -5.94 -12.27 22.02
N PRO A 384 -6.94 -12.69 21.23
CA PRO A 384 -7.77 -13.84 21.60
C PRO A 384 -6.94 -15.14 21.72
N PRO A 385 -7.28 -16.06 22.64
CA PRO A 385 -6.53 -17.30 22.85
C PRO A 385 -6.46 -18.23 21.63
N ASP A 386 -7.48 -18.16 20.76
CA ASP A 386 -7.59 -18.91 19.50
C ASP A 386 -6.91 -18.24 18.29
N SER A 387 -6.16 -17.17 18.53
CA SER A 387 -5.42 -16.51 17.47
C SER A 387 -4.24 -17.35 17.00
N LEU A 388 -3.96 -17.33 15.69
CA LEU A 388 -2.75 -17.92 15.10
C LEU A 388 -1.45 -17.40 15.72
N MET A 389 -1.46 -16.21 16.32
CA MET A 389 -0.33 -15.64 17.06
C MET A 389 0.18 -16.53 18.19
N HIS A 390 -0.72 -17.33 18.84
CA HIS A 390 -0.36 -18.26 19.91
C HIS A 390 0.12 -19.62 19.41
N VAL A 391 -0.13 -19.95 18.15
CA VAL A 391 0.25 -21.23 17.53
C VAL A 391 1.65 -21.15 16.89
N ILE A 392 2.06 -19.95 16.48
CA ILE A 392 3.25 -19.71 15.64
C ILE A 392 4.39 -19.06 16.47
N GLY A 393 4.10 -18.65 17.71
CA GLY A 393 5.02 -17.96 18.63
C GLY A 393 5.99 -18.86 19.40
#